data_f7bc349a9f3bf63e2ba53754477e83cd
#
_entry.id   f7bc349a9f3bf63e2ba53754477e83cd
#
_cell.length_a   1.000
_cell.length_b   1.000
_cell.length_c   1.000
_cell.angle_alpha   90.00
_cell.angle_beta   90.00
_cell.angle_gamma   90.00
#
_symmetry.space_group_name_H-M   'P 1'
#
loop_
_entity.id
_entity.type
_entity.pdbx_description
1 polymer ?
#
loop_
_entity_poly.entity_id
_entity_poly.type
_entity_poly.pdbx_seq_one_letter_code
_entity_poly.pdbx_strand_id
1 'polypeptide(L)'
;AAGFAAALTGQLQGLSTFIIEKESRIGGASALSGGGVWIPNNHYLQEAGVKDTYENAKTYLDATIGDRVQEILKETYLTRGPEMLRFFHDNTKHIRFKYARNHADYYAHLPGGKPTGRSIEPEIIDLRLLKEWEGLLLEPTISTKGFTMTGQEFHKVNMITQTINGKATSLKLGTRMITSKWTGARYASLGRALIARLALSYKKSGGKFRVNTAFKDFIMEQNRVIGIVVQSNGKELRIKANRGVILGAG
;
A
#
# COMPACT_ATOMS: atom_id res chain seq x y z
N ALA A 1 -0.28 -2.33 5.69
CA ALA A 1 0.27 -2.74 4.38
C ALA A 1 1.30 -3.86 4.52
N ALA A 2 2.27 -3.72 5.43
CA ALA A 2 3.41 -4.66 5.56
C ALA A 2 3.00 -6.12 5.73
N GLY A 3 2.05 -6.42 6.63
CA GLY A 3 1.55 -7.78 6.84
C GLY A 3 0.97 -8.43 5.58
N PHE A 4 0.17 -7.69 4.79
CA PHE A 4 -0.34 -8.20 3.52
C PHE A 4 0.76 -8.39 2.48
N ALA A 5 1.73 -7.47 2.38
CA ALA A 5 2.84 -7.60 1.46
C ALA A 5 3.69 -8.83 1.79
N ALA A 6 4.04 -9.01 3.07
CA ALA A 6 4.82 -10.17 3.52
C ALA A 6 4.07 -11.50 3.27
N ALA A 7 2.80 -11.57 3.65
CA ALA A 7 2.00 -12.77 3.47
C ALA A 7 1.76 -13.11 2.00
N LEU A 8 1.51 -12.10 1.15
CA LEU A 8 1.37 -12.28 -0.29
C LEU A 8 2.68 -12.77 -0.92
N THR A 9 3.82 -12.19 -0.53
CA THR A 9 5.14 -12.66 -0.99
C THR A 9 5.33 -14.13 -0.64
N GLY A 10 5.02 -14.53 0.59
CA GLY A 10 5.09 -15.93 1.00
C GLY A 10 4.20 -16.85 0.15
N GLN A 11 2.95 -16.45 -0.11
CA GLN A 11 2.04 -17.21 -0.97
C GLN A 11 2.57 -17.37 -2.41
N LEU A 12 3.06 -16.27 -2.98
CA LEU A 12 3.62 -16.29 -4.34
C LEU A 12 4.89 -17.13 -4.46
N GLN A 13 5.57 -17.36 -3.33
CA GLN A 13 6.72 -18.25 -3.22
C GLN A 13 6.37 -19.68 -2.76
N GLY A 14 5.09 -20.05 -2.75
CA GLY A 14 4.63 -21.41 -2.43
C GLY A 14 4.49 -21.70 -0.92
N LEU A 15 4.59 -20.69 -0.05
CA LEU A 15 4.34 -20.88 1.37
C LEU A 15 2.86 -20.75 1.70
N SER A 16 2.37 -21.51 2.66
CA SER A 16 1.06 -21.27 3.28
C SER A 16 1.19 -20.17 4.32
N THR A 17 0.47 -19.06 4.14
CA THR A 17 0.51 -17.92 5.04
C THR A 17 -0.86 -17.64 5.66
N PHE A 18 -0.85 -17.11 6.88
CA PHE A 18 -2.05 -16.74 7.62
C PHE A 18 -1.84 -15.41 8.34
N ILE A 19 -2.74 -14.44 8.13
CA ILE A 19 -2.67 -13.14 8.77
C ILE A 19 -3.64 -13.11 9.95
N ILE A 20 -3.20 -12.56 11.07
CA ILE A 20 -4.07 -12.16 12.18
C ILE A 20 -4.13 -10.64 12.28
N GLU A 21 -5.30 -10.12 12.61
CA GLU A 21 -5.55 -8.71 12.84
C GLU A 21 -6.33 -8.54 14.16
N LYS A 22 -5.83 -7.68 15.04
CA LYS A 22 -6.46 -7.46 16.36
C LYS A 22 -7.80 -6.75 16.26
N GLU A 23 -7.93 -5.83 15.31
CA GLU A 23 -9.14 -5.06 15.08
C GLU A 23 -10.20 -5.87 14.31
N SER A 24 -11.43 -5.39 14.32
CA SER A 24 -12.53 -5.98 13.55
C SER A 24 -12.41 -5.69 12.04
N ARG A 25 -11.52 -4.78 11.63
CA ARG A 25 -11.30 -4.36 10.25
C ARG A 25 -9.81 -4.33 9.90
N ILE A 26 -9.51 -4.68 8.65
CA ILE A 26 -8.16 -4.68 8.11
C ILE A 26 -7.78 -3.33 7.52
N GLY A 27 -6.51 -3.00 7.57
CA GLY A 27 -5.93 -1.85 6.88
C GLY A 27 -5.10 -0.93 7.76
N GLY A 28 -5.53 -0.73 9.02
CA GLY A 28 -4.84 0.13 9.98
C GLY A 28 -4.55 1.53 9.43
N ALA A 29 -3.50 2.18 9.90
CA ALA A 29 -3.09 3.51 9.45
C ALA A 29 -2.86 3.60 7.93
N SER A 30 -2.43 2.52 7.29
CA SER A 30 -2.22 2.49 5.83
C SER A 30 -3.51 2.72 5.04
N ALA A 31 -4.66 2.19 5.50
CA ALA A 31 -5.96 2.42 4.84
C ALA A 31 -6.43 3.87 4.97
N LEU A 32 -6.05 4.55 6.06
CA LEU A 32 -6.41 5.94 6.34
C LEU A 32 -5.46 6.94 5.68
N SER A 33 -4.31 6.49 5.18
CA SER A 33 -3.29 7.34 4.57
C SER A 33 -3.65 7.78 3.15
N GLY A 34 -2.87 8.73 2.61
CA GLY A 34 -2.90 9.09 1.19
C GLY A 34 -2.49 7.97 0.22
N GLY A 35 -2.01 6.83 0.71
CA GLY A 35 -1.64 5.67 -0.10
C GLY A 35 -0.37 5.87 -0.95
N GLY A 36 0.30 7.00 -0.79
CA GLY A 36 1.54 7.28 -1.50
C GLY A 36 2.66 6.33 -1.07
N VAL A 37 3.38 5.79 -2.02
CA VAL A 37 4.54 4.92 -1.81
C VAL A 37 5.73 5.60 -2.44
N TRP A 38 6.74 5.93 -1.62
CA TRP A 38 7.96 6.56 -2.08
C TRP A 38 9.05 5.50 -2.29
N ILE A 39 9.29 5.13 -3.52
CA ILE A 39 10.36 4.18 -3.90
C ILE A 39 11.04 4.76 -5.14
N PRO A 40 12.29 5.21 -5.02
CA PRO A 40 13.02 5.77 -6.14
C PRO A 40 13.38 4.73 -7.20
N ASN A 41 13.68 5.18 -8.39
CA ASN A 41 14.18 4.38 -9.51
C ASN A 41 13.32 3.15 -9.85
N ASN A 42 12.00 3.21 -9.58
CA ASN A 42 11.08 2.13 -9.88
C ASN A 42 10.55 2.21 -11.34
N HIS A 43 10.04 1.11 -11.85
CA HIS A 43 9.55 1.00 -13.22
C HIS A 43 8.38 1.94 -13.55
N TYR A 44 7.50 2.25 -12.60
CA TYR A 44 6.40 3.20 -12.84
C TYR A 44 6.90 4.62 -13.09
N LEU A 45 8.02 5.03 -12.47
CA LEU A 45 8.68 6.29 -12.76
C LEU A 45 9.30 6.26 -14.15
N GLN A 46 9.98 5.16 -14.51
CA GLN A 46 10.62 4.97 -15.82
C GLN A 46 9.57 5.00 -16.94
N GLU A 47 8.45 4.28 -16.80
CA GLU A 47 7.31 4.27 -17.73
C GLU A 47 6.68 5.66 -17.88
N ALA A 48 6.70 6.47 -16.82
CA ALA A 48 6.22 7.85 -16.85
C ALA A 48 7.26 8.86 -17.42
N GLY A 49 8.43 8.39 -17.85
CA GLY A 49 9.51 9.22 -18.41
C GLY A 49 10.30 10.00 -17.35
N VAL A 50 10.17 9.65 -16.08
CA VAL A 50 10.92 10.28 -14.99
C VAL A 50 12.32 9.70 -14.95
N LYS A 51 13.33 10.53 -15.24
CA LYS A 51 14.74 10.15 -15.10
C LYS A 51 15.11 10.14 -13.61
N ASP A 52 15.31 8.96 -13.07
CA ASP A 52 15.79 8.74 -11.71
C ASP A 52 16.82 7.61 -11.72
N THR A 53 17.82 7.71 -10.86
CA THR A 53 18.90 6.71 -10.76
C THR A 53 19.13 6.36 -9.28
N TYR A 54 19.83 5.26 -9.09
CA TYR A 54 20.28 4.83 -7.76
C TYR A 54 21.12 5.95 -7.09
N GLU A 55 22.08 6.53 -7.83
CA GLU A 55 23.00 7.55 -7.34
C GLU A 55 22.26 8.81 -6.90
N ASN A 56 21.30 9.29 -7.70
CA ASN A 56 20.47 10.44 -7.33
C ASN A 56 19.63 10.17 -6.08
N ALA A 57 19.06 8.98 -5.97
CA ALA A 57 18.27 8.59 -4.82
C ALA A 57 19.15 8.41 -3.58
N LYS A 58 20.34 7.83 -3.72
CA LYS A 58 21.32 7.70 -2.64
C LYS A 58 21.77 9.05 -2.14
N THR A 59 22.14 9.97 -3.02
CA THR A 59 22.50 11.36 -2.68
C THR A 59 21.41 12.03 -1.85
N TYR A 60 20.14 11.84 -2.24
CA TYR A 60 19.00 12.37 -1.50
C TYR A 60 18.84 11.75 -0.11
N LEU A 61 18.97 10.43 0.02
CA LEU A 61 18.90 9.76 1.32
C LEU A 61 20.06 10.17 2.22
N ASP A 62 21.26 10.30 1.69
CA ASP A 62 22.43 10.75 2.44
C ASP A 62 22.26 12.21 2.94
N ALA A 63 21.69 13.07 2.11
CA ALA A 63 21.41 14.46 2.49
C ALA A 63 20.29 14.59 3.52
N THR A 64 19.31 13.67 3.52
CA THR A 64 18.12 13.74 4.40
C THR A 64 18.29 12.95 5.69
N ILE A 65 18.91 11.79 5.63
CA ILE A 65 19.06 10.85 6.74
C ILE A 65 20.43 10.97 7.39
N GLY A 66 21.47 11.19 6.59
CA GLY A 66 22.85 11.21 7.06
C GLY A 66 23.26 9.85 7.63
N ASP A 67 23.87 9.89 8.81
CA ASP A 67 24.37 8.75 9.58
C ASP A 67 23.38 8.17 10.62
N ARG A 68 22.13 8.66 10.63
CA ARG A 68 21.09 8.22 11.59
C ARG A 68 20.67 6.77 11.41
N VAL A 69 20.96 6.18 10.25
CA VAL A 69 20.72 4.75 9.97
C VAL A 69 21.97 4.17 9.31
N GLN A 70 22.19 2.87 9.50
CA GLN A 70 23.28 2.14 8.88
C GLN A 70 23.18 2.21 7.35
N GLU A 71 24.30 2.36 6.67
CA GLU A 71 24.37 2.47 5.20
C GLU A 71 23.68 1.29 4.50
N ILE A 72 23.87 0.08 5.02
CA ILE A 72 23.26 -1.13 4.47
C ILE A 72 21.72 -1.05 4.40
N LEU A 73 21.06 -0.30 5.30
CA LEU A 73 19.61 -0.13 5.28
C LEU A 73 19.18 0.81 4.14
N LYS A 74 19.94 1.86 3.87
CA LYS A 74 19.70 2.77 2.74
C LYS A 74 19.90 2.03 1.41
N GLU A 75 20.99 1.31 1.28
CA GLU A 75 21.29 0.50 0.08
C GLU A 75 20.23 -0.58 -0.16
N THR A 76 19.85 -1.30 0.90
CA THR A 76 18.79 -2.32 0.81
C THR A 76 17.47 -1.70 0.35
N TYR A 77 17.10 -0.55 0.89
CA TYR A 77 15.88 0.14 0.48
C TYR A 77 15.91 0.56 -1.00
N LEU A 78 17.04 1.12 -1.44
CA LEU A 78 17.21 1.59 -2.82
C LEU A 78 17.25 0.46 -3.85
N THR A 79 17.72 -0.71 -3.47
CA THR A 79 17.81 -1.89 -4.36
C THR A 79 16.55 -2.75 -4.28
N ARG A 80 16.14 -3.16 -3.08
CA ARG A 80 15.01 -4.08 -2.88
C ARG A 80 13.63 -3.43 -3.04
N GLY A 81 13.52 -2.11 -2.85
CA GLY A 81 12.27 -1.40 -3.06
C GLY A 81 11.75 -1.50 -4.51
N PRO A 82 12.54 -1.12 -5.53
CA PRO A 82 12.17 -1.30 -6.93
C PRO A 82 11.92 -2.76 -7.33
N GLU A 83 12.75 -3.70 -6.83
CA GLU A 83 12.58 -5.14 -7.06
C GLU A 83 11.24 -5.64 -6.51
N MET A 84 10.86 -5.23 -5.28
CA MET A 84 9.57 -5.58 -4.67
C MET A 84 8.39 -5.09 -5.51
N LEU A 85 8.44 -3.85 -5.99
CA LEU A 85 7.38 -3.31 -6.84
C LEU A 85 7.25 -4.08 -8.15
N ARG A 86 8.38 -4.40 -8.80
CA ARG A 86 8.40 -5.21 -10.01
C ARG A 86 7.86 -6.61 -9.75
N PHE A 87 8.30 -7.25 -8.67
CA PHE A 87 7.82 -8.57 -8.26
C PHE A 87 6.30 -8.60 -8.11
N PHE A 88 5.69 -7.63 -7.42
CA PHE A 88 4.24 -7.57 -7.28
C PHE A 88 3.53 -7.25 -8.60
N HIS A 89 4.12 -6.38 -9.42
CA HIS A 89 3.58 -6.06 -10.74
C HIS A 89 3.49 -7.30 -11.62
N ASP A 90 4.56 -8.08 -11.68
CA ASP A 90 4.68 -9.23 -12.58
C ASP A 90 3.86 -10.44 -12.10
N ASN A 91 3.78 -10.64 -10.78
CA ASN A 91 3.16 -11.82 -10.18
C ASN A 91 1.70 -11.61 -9.75
N THR A 92 1.14 -10.39 -9.89
CA THR A 92 -0.27 -10.11 -9.54
C THR A 92 -0.96 -9.28 -10.61
N LYS A 93 -2.29 -9.47 -10.76
CA LYS A 93 -3.11 -8.64 -11.65
C LYS A 93 -3.60 -7.34 -10.98
N HIS A 94 -3.62 -7.29 -9.66
CA HIS A 94 -4.34 -6.25 -8.93
C HIS A 94 -3.45 -5.22 -8.25
N ILE A 95 -2.18 -5.52 -8.00
CA ILE A 95 -1.25 -4.51 -7.48
C ILE A 95 -0.76 -3.69 -8.65
N ARG A 96 -1.34 -2.49 -8.80
CA ARG A 96 -1.04 -1.53 -9.86
C ARG A 96 -0.96 -0.14 -9.25
N PHE A 97 0.07 0.57 -9.66
CA PHE A 97 0.32 1.95 -9.26
C PHE A 97 0.44 2.84 -10.48
N LYS A 98 0.48 4.11 -10.24
CA LYS A 98 0.85 5.13 -11.23
C LYS A 98 1.72 6.18 -10.56
N TYR A 99 2.54 6.84 -11.35
CA TYR A 99 3.36 7.93 -10.88
C TYR A 99 2.50 9.09 -10.35
N ALA A 100 2.77 9.53 -9.13
CA ALA A 100 2.13 10.68 -8.50
C ALA A 100 2.84 11.97 -8.96
N ARG A 101 2.59 12.40 -10.21
CA ARG A 101 3.22 13.58 -10.82
C ARG A 101 3.04 14.82 -9.95
N ASN A 102 4.10 15.62 -9.82
CA ASN A 102 4.13 16.87 -9.04
C ASN A 102 3.91 16.67 -7.54
N HIS A 103 4.14 15.45 -7.04
CA HIS A 103 4.22 15.19 -5.62
C HIS A 103 5.69 15.21 -5.22
N ALA A 104 6.22 16.41 -4.99
CA ALA A 104 7.64 16.66 -4.71
C ALA A 104 8.18 15.75 -3.59
N ASP A 105 9.46 15.43 -3.65
CA ASP A 105 10.14 14.84 -2.50
C ASP A 105 10.02 15.79 -1.31
N TYR A 106 9.93 15.25 -0.11
CA TYR A 106 9.63 16.05 1.09
C TYR A 106 10.64 17.20 1.31
N TYR A 107 11.90 16.95 1.00
CA TYR A 107 12.98 17.94 1.03
C TYR A 107 13.57 18.11 -0.39
N ALA A 108 12.73 18.46 -1.35
CA ALA A 108 13.11 18.54 -2.75
C ALA A 108 14.25 19.55 -3.05
N HIS A 109 14.54 20.46 -2.13
CA HIS A 109 15.63 21.44 -2.22
C HIS A 109 17.00 20.87 -1.83
N LEU A 110 17.05 19.69 -1.19
CA LEU A 110 18.32 19.05 -0.82
C LEU A 110 18.97 18.35 -2.02
N PRO A 111 20.29 18.08 -1.95
CA PRO A 111 21.01 17.35 -3.00
C PRO A 111 20.29 16.04 -3.35
N GLY A 112 20.14 15.78 -4.65
CA GLY A 112 19.41 14.60 -5.15
C GLY A 112 17.89 14.66 -5.02
N GLY A 113 17.32 15.71 -4.40
CA GLY A 113 15.87 15.90 -4.27
C GLY A 113 15.19 16.20 -5.60
N LYS A 114 13.95 15.77 -5.77
CA LYS A 114 13.17 15.96 -7.01
C LYS A 114 11.90 16.78 -6.75
N PRO A 115 11.78 17.98 -7.36
CA PRO A 115 10.53 18.75 -7.29
C PRO A 115 9.33 18.04 -7.92
N THR A 116 9.58 17.18 -8.90
CA THR A 116 8.53 16.34 -9.51
C THR A 116 8.21 15.08 -8.70
N GLY A 117 9.05 14.76 -7.71
CA GLY A 117 8.91 13.65 -6.76
C GLY A 117 9.21 12.27 -7.35
N ARG A 118 9.17 11.30 -6.45
CA ARG A 118 9.40 9.86 -6.70
C ARG A 118 8.25 8.99 -6.23
N SER A 119 7.18 9.60 -5.76
CA SER A 119 6.04 8.88 -5.21
C SER A 119 5.19 8.27 -6.32
N ILE A 120 4.65 7.10 -6.02
CA ILE A 120 3.60 6.43 -6.78
C ILE A 120 2.36 6.33 -5.92
N GLU A 121 1.18 6.30 -6.54
CA GLU A 121 -0.10 6.10 -5.86
C GLU A 121 -0.84 4.89 -6.43
N PRO A 122 -1.59 4.14 -5.60
CA PRO A 122 -2.35 3.01 -6.09
C PRO A 122 -3.46 3.48 -7.02
N GLU A 123 -3.70 2.74 -8.09
CA GLU A 123 -4.85 2.98 -8.95
C GLU A 123 -6.17 2.74 -8.21
N ILE A 124 -7.22 3.43 -8.63
CA ILE A 124 -8.58 3.21 -8.13
C ILE A 124 -9.00 1.76 -8.36
N ILE A 125 -9.68 1.18 -7.38
CA ILE A 125 -10.19 -0.20 -7.44
C ILE A 125 -11.68 -0.24 -7.09
N ASP A 126 -12.42 -1.12 -7.72
CA ASP A 126 -13.79 -1.44 -7.33
C ASP A 126 -13.77 -2.47 -6.19
N LEU A 127 -14.27 -2.09 -5.04
CA LEU A 127 -14.27 -2.90 -3.83
C LEU A 127 -15.14 -4.16 -3.93
N ARG A 128 -16.11 -4.20 -4.84
CA ARG A 128 -16.93 -5.39 -5.10
C ARG A 128 -16.09 -6.62 -5.49
N LEU A 129 -14.88 -6.40 -6.03
CA LEU A 129 -13.94 -7.46 -6.34
C LEU A 129 -13.47 -8.25 -5.10
N LEU A 130 -13.52 -7.63 -3.93
CA LEU A 130 -13.17 -8.25 -2.65
C LEU A 130 -14.27 -9.20 -2.14
N LYS A 131 -15.51 -9.07 -2.64
CA LYS A 131 -16.68 -9.85 -2.20
C LYS A 131 -16.87 -9.73 -0.68
N GLU A 132 -16.90 -10.86 0.05
CA GLU A 132 -17.08 -10.92 1.51
C GLU A 132 -15.99 -10.18 2.31
N TRP A 133 -14.81 -9.91 1.72
CA TRP A 133 -13.75 -9.15 2.38
C TRP A 133 -13.95 -7.63 2.30
N GLU A 134 -14.87 -7.16 1.49
CA GLU A 134 -15.14 -5.72 1.34
C GLU A 134 -15.52 -5.06 2.65
N GLY A 135 -16.48 -5.63 3.38
CA GLY A 135 -16.97 -5.12 4.65
C GLY A 135 -15.93 -5.15 5.78
N LEU A 136 -14.82 -5.85 5.57
CA LEU A 136 -13.72 -5.93 6.53
C LEU A 136 -12.67 -4.83 6.33
N LEU A 137 -12.74 -4.06 5.23
CA LEU A 137 -11.83 -2.92 5.04
C LEU A 137 -12.20 -1.76 5.97
N LEU A 138 -11.18 -1.18 6.58
CA LEU A 138 -11.36 0.04 7.37
C LEU A 138 -11.92 1.16 6.50
N GLU A 139 -12.98 1.81 7.00
CA GLU A 139 -13.59 2.95 6.32
C GLU A 139 -12.75 4.21 6.51
N PRO A 140 -12.72 5.11 5.51
CA PRO A 140 -12.02 6.37 5.65
C PRO A 140 -12.70 7.25 6.71
N THR A 141 -11.90 7.97 7.49
CA THR A 141 -12.39 8.89 8.53
C THR A 141 -13.17 10.05 7.93
N ILE A 142 -12.80 10.47 6.72
CA ILE A 142 -13.45 11.58 6.00
C ILE A 142 -14.29 10.99 4.88
N SER A 143 -15.61 11.19 4.96
CA SER A 143 -16.51 10.83 3.87
C SER A 143 -16.33 11.81 2.71
N THR A 144 -15.97 11.30 1.56
CA THR A 144 -15.92 12.09 0.32
C THR A 144 -17.29 12.21 -0.36
N LYS A 145 -18.38 11.86 0.34
CA LYS A 145 -19.77 11.89 -0.20
C LYS A 145 -19.91 11.19 -1.57
N GLY A 146 -19.20 10.09 -1.75
CA GLY A 146 -19.22 9.29 -2.98
C GLY A 146 -18.22 9.75 -4.07
N PHE A 147 -17.48 10.82 -3.84
CA PHE A 147 -16.37 11.19 -4.74
C PHE A 147 -15.14 10.33 -4.45
N THR A 148 -14.74 9.54 -5.42
CA THR A 148 -13.48 8.81 -5.36
C THR A 148 -12.48 9.48 -6.28
N MET A 149 -11.39 9.98 -5.71
CA MET A 149 -10.33 10.66 -6.45
C MET A 149 -8.95 10.22 -5.98
N THR A 150 -7.98 10.31 -6.86
CA THR A 150 -6.58 10.10 -6.56
C THR A 150 -5.95 11.40 -6.05
N GLY A 151 -4.74 11.31 -5.47
CA GLY A 151 -4.01 12.51 -5.05
C GLY A 151 -3.79 13.50 -6.21
N GLN A 152 -3.46 13.00 -7.40
CA GLN A 152 -3.32 13.85 -8.59
C GLN A 152 -4.63 14.51 -9.03
N GLU A 153 -5.74 13.78 -8.99
CA GLU A 153 -7.05 14.34 -9.34
C GLU A 153 -7.45 15.43 -8.35
N PHE A 154 -7.15 15.26 -7.05
CA PHE A 154 -7.40 16.27 -6.02
C PHE A 154 -6.69 17.60 -6.33
N HIS A 155 -5.40 17.57 -6.65
CA HIS A 155 -4.67 18.78 -7.04
C HIS A 155 -5.26 19.48 -8.26
N LYS A 156 -5.69 18.73 -9.27
CA LYS A 156 -6.30 19.30 -10.48
C LYS A 156 -7.68 19.92 -10.22
N VAL A 157 -8.50 19.27 -9.39
CA VAL A 157 -9.84 19.78 -9.04
C VAL A 157 -9.76 21.08 -8.26
N ASN A 158 -8.76 21.26 -7.40
CA ASN A 158 -8.55 22.52 -6.70
C ASN A 158 -8.30 23.70 -7.67
N MET A 159 -7.91 23.43 -8.92
CA MET A 159 -7.69 24.42 -9.96
C MET A 159 -8.84 24.45 -11.02
N ILE A 160 -10.04 24.01 -10.66
CA ILE A 160 -11.18 23.87 -11.59
C ILE A 160 -11.54 25.20 -12.28
N THR A 161 -11.47 26.31 -11.58
CA THR A 161 -11.78 27.64 -12.13
C THR A 161 -10.62 28.22 -12.97
N GLN A 162 -9.41 27.73 -12.78
CA GLN A 162 -8.19 28.33 -13.33
C GLN A 162 -7.65 27.56 -14.54
N THR A 163 -7.94 26.26 -14.69
CA THR A 163 -7.33 25.45 -15.75
C THR A 163 -8.32 24.56 -16.48
N ILE A 164 -8.08 24.33 -17.78
CA ILE A 164 -8.83 23.37 -18.60
C ILE A 164 -8.71 21.96 -18.01
N ASN A 165 -7.51 21.58 -17.54
CA ASN A 165 -7.28 20.28 -16.91
C ASN A 165 -8.09 20.11 -15.61
N GLY A 166 -8.28 21.17 -14.83
CA GLY A 166 -9.16 21.17 -13.66
C GLY A 166 -10.60 20.90 -14.02
N LYS A 167 -11.12 21.60 -15.03
CA LYS A 167 -12.49 21.39 -15.55
C LYS A 167 -12.70 19.97 -16.10
N ALA A 168 -11.79 19.49 -16.92
CA ALA A 168 -11.83 18.13 -17.48
C ALA A 168 -11.78 17.05 -16.39
N THR A 169 -10.92 17.24 -15.36
CA THR A 169 -10.84 16.32 -14.23
C THR A 169 -12.14 16.32 -13.41
N SER A 170 -12.74 17.46 -13.17
CA SER A 170 -14.02 17.56 -12.45
C SER A 170 -15.16 16.89 -13.21
N LEU A 171 -15.22 17.04 -14.54
CA LEU A 171 -16.18 16.31 -15.37
C LEU A 171 -15.96 14.79 -15.28
N LYS A 172 -14.71 14.33 -15.36
CA LYS A 172 -14.36 12.91 -15.18
C LYS A 172 -14.79 12.37 -13.81
N LEU A 173 -14.65 13.15 -12.74
CA LEU A 173 -15.12 12.75 -11.41
C LEU A 173 -16.64 12.68 -11.34
N GLY A 174 -17.33 13.64 -11.94
CA GLY A 174 -18.80 13.64 -12.07
C GLY A 174 -19.29 12.40 -12.80
N THR A 175 -18.71 12.07 -13.95
CA THR A 175 -19.08 10.86 -14.71
C THR A 175 -18.78 9.58 -13.90
N ARG A 176 -17.64 9.51 -13.20
CA ARG A 176 -17.32 8.37 -12.30
C ARG A 176 -18.37 8.21 -11.20
N MET A 177 -18.82 9.31 -10.60
CA MET A 177 -19.85 9.29 -9.57
C MET A 177 -21.20 8.81 -10.12
N ILE A 178 -21.63 9.33 -11.28
CA ILE A 178 -22.89 8.93 -11.92
C ILE A 178 -22.84 7.45 -12.29
N THR A 179 -21.78 7.03 -12.98
CA THR A 179 -21.61 5.62 -13.38
C THR A 179 -21.55 4.69 -12.17
N SER A 180 -20.92 5.10 -11.06
CA SER A 180 -20.88 4.28 -9.84
C SER A 180 -22.28 4.07 -9.25
N LYS A 181 -23.12 5.11 -9.25
CA LYS A 181 -24.51 5.00 -8.80
C LYS A 181 -25.34 4.05 -9.68
N TRP A 182 -25.17 4.11 -11.00
CA TRP A 182 -25.90 3.27 -11.94
C TRP A 182 -25.46 1.81 -11.93
N THR A 183 -24.15 1.58 -11.83
CA THR A 183 -23.57 0.22 -11.85
C THR A 183 -23.47 -0.42 -10.48
N GLY A 184 -23.72 0.34 -9.40
CA GLY A 184 -23.46 -0.09 -8.01
C GLY A 184 -21.98 -0.25 -7.69
N ALA A 185 -21.08 0.32 -8.51
CA ALA A 185 -19.64 0.23 -8.27
C ALA A 185 -19.24 0.97 -6.99
N ARG A 186 -18.36 0.38 -6.20
CA ARG A 186 -17.85 0.93 -4.93
C ARG A 186 -16.36 1.16 -5.05
N TYR A 187 -16.00 2.34 -5.55
CA TYR A 187 -14.59 2.66 -5.79
C TYR A 187 -13.86 3.08 -4.51
N ALA A 188 -12.61 2.62 -4.39
CA ALA A 188 -11.66 3.13 -3.42
C ALA A 188 -10.43 3.71 -4.11
N SER A 189 -9.83 4.71 -3.47
CA SER A 189 -8.58 5.37 -3.84
C SER A 189 -7.67 5.47 -2.63
N LEU A 190 -6.49 6.06 -2.81
CA LEU A 190 -5.54 6.37 -1.75
C LEU A 190 -5.17 5.11 -0.93
N GLY A 191 -4.94 5.25 0.38
CA GLY A 191 -4.54 4.14 1.24
C GLY A 191 -5.54 2.98 1.28
N ARG A 192 -6.84 3.28 1.16
CA ARG A 192 -7.87 2.24 1.07
C ARG A 192 -7.72 1.39 -0.20
N ALA A 193 -7.37 2.02 -1.33
CA ALA A 193 -7.07 1.29 -2.57
C ALA A 193 -5.79 0.45 -2.43
N LEU A 194 -4.77 0.97 -1.77
CA LEU A 194 -3.54 0.21 -1.49
C LEU A 194 -3.85 -1.09 -0.75
N ILE A 195 -4.59 -1.00 0.36
CA ILE A 195 -4.96 -2.18 1.15
C ILE A 195 -5.89 -3.11 0.36
N ALA A 196 -6.89 -2.57 -0.36
CA ALA A 196 -7.80 -3.37 -1.16
C ALA A 196 -7.07 -4.16 -2.25
N ARG A 197 -6.08 -3.57 -2.93
CA ARG A 197 -5.26 -4.23 -3.95
C ARG A 197 -4.39 -5.34 -3.38
N LEU A 198 -3.75 -5.08 -2.24
CA LEU A 198 -2.97 -6.09 -1.51
C LEU A 198 -3.86 -7.24 -1.03
N ALA A 199 -4.98 -6.93 -0.38
CA ALA A 199 -5.93 -7.92 0.13
C ALA A 199 -6.54 -8.76 -1.01
N LEU A 200 -6.92 -8.13 -2.13
CA LEU A 200 -7.46 -8.85 -3.28
C LEU A 200 -6.43 -9.79 -3.90
N SER A 201 -5.18 -9.34 -4.06
CA SER A 201 -4.10 -10.18 -4.57
C SER A 201 -3.82 -11.35 -3.63
N TYR A 202 -3.79 -11.10 -2.33
CA TYR A 202 -3.62 -12.12 -1.30
C TYR A 202 -4.78 -13.14 -1.29
N LYS A 203 -6.02 -12.66 -1.39
CA LYS A 203 -7.20 -13.53 -1.54
C LYS A 203 -7.12 -14.42 -2.76
N LYS A 204 -6.73 -13.85 -3.91
CA LYS A 204 -6.61 -14.59 -5.19
C LYS A 204 -5.48 -15.62 -5.20
N SER A 205 -4.46 -15.45 -4.36
CA SER A 205 -3.40 -16.45 -4.15
C SER A 205 -3.75 -17.50 -3.08
N GLY A 206 -4.99 -17.54 -2.58
CA GLY A 206 -5.42 -18.51 -1.58
C GLY A 206 -5.14 -18.12 -0.13
N GLY A 207 -4.73 -16.87 0.09
CA GLY A 207 -4.44 -16.33 1.41
C GLY A 207 -5.65 -16.26 2.33
N LYS A 208 -5.42 -16.37 3.63
CA LYS A 208 -6.45 -16.34 4.68
C LYS A 208 -6.04 -15.39 5.79
N PHE A 209 -7.02 -14.75 6.41
CA PHE A 209 -6.78 -13.94 7.60
C PHE A 209 -7.91 -14.09 8.63
N ARG A 210 -7.65 -13.65 9.85
CA ARG A 210 -8.64 -13.60 10.93
C ARG A 210 -8.56 -12.26 11.64
N VAL A 211 -9.67 -11.54 11.69
CA VAL A 211 -9.87 -10.32 12.48
C VAL A 211 -10.24 -10.64 13.93
N ASN A 212 -10.34 -9.62 14.79
CA ASN A 212 -10.62 -9.77 16.22
C ASN A 212 -9.67 -10.79 16.87
N THR A 213 -8.40 -10.81 16.45
CA THR A 213 -7.41 -11.80 16.89
C THR A 213 -6.11 -11.07 17.18
N ALA A 214 -5.90 -10.78 18.46
CA ALA A 214 -4.72 -10.05 18.93
C ALA A 214 -3.56 -11.00 19.24
N PHE A 215 -2.37 -10.66 18.79
CA PHE A 215 -1.13 -11.32 19.23
C PHE A 215 -0.94 -11.10 20.74
N LYS A 216 -0.55 -12.15 21.44
CA LYS A 216 -0.19 -12.10 22.86
C LYS A 216 1.25 -12.42 23.11
N ASP A 217 1.71 -13.57 22.63
CA ASP A 217 3.05 -14.04 22.93
C ASP A 217 3.57 -15.00 21.86
N PHE A 218 4.88 -15.24 21.87
CA PHE A 218 5.52 -16.28 21.06
C PHE A 218 5.47 -17.63 21.77
N ILE A 219 5.34 -18.69 20.98
CA ILE A 219 5.59 -20.06 21.43
C ILE A 219 7.02 -20.39 21.05
N MET A 220 7.87 -20.58 22.06
CA MET A 220 9.30 -20.85 21.89
C MET A 220 9.62 -22.32 22.17
N GLU A 221 10.51 -22.89 21.37
CA GLU A 221 11.09 -24.19 21.59
C GLU A 221 12.58 -24.13 21.18
N GLN A 222 13.49 -24.52 22.05
CA GLN A 222 14.92 -24.50 21.81
C GLN A 222 15.42 -23.16 21.21
N ASN A 223 15.00 -22.04 21.80
CA ASN A 223 15.30 -20.67 21.35
C ASN A 223 14.82 -20.33 19.95
N ARG A 224 13.83 -21.04 19.42
CA ARG A 224 13.21 -20.83 18.13
C ARG A 224 11.72 -20.53 18.28
N VAL A 225 11.20 -19.57 17.52
CA VAL A 225 9.75 -19.32 17.44
C VAL A 225 9.11 -20.43 16.62
N ILE A 226 8.21 -21.22 17.25
CA ILE A 226 7.45 -22.30 16.61
C ILE A 226 5.97 -21.98 16.46
N GLY A 227 5.52 -20.83 16.95
CA GLY A 227 4.13 -20.40 16.87
C GLY A 227 3.87 -19.15 17.67
N ILE A 228 2.59 -18.82 17.80
CA ILE A 228 2.10 -17.67 18.55
C ILE A 228 0.90 -18.05 19.43
N VAL A 229 0.75 -17.32 20.52
CA VAL A 229 -0.44 -17.28 21.34
C VAL A 229 -1.25 -16.04 20.94
N VAL A 230 -2.53 -16.21 20.71
CA VAL A 230 -3.43 -15.12 20.30
C VAL A 230 -4.69 -15.10 21.16
N GLN A 231 -5.25 -13.92 21.34
CA GLN A 231 -6.59 -13.73 21.94
C GLN A 231 -7.60 -13.53 20.81
N SER A 232 -8.56 -14.43 20.66
CA SER A 232 -9.59 -14.34 19.65
C SER A 232 -10.98 -14.56 20.27
N ASN A 233 -11.87 -13.56 20.15
CA ASN A 233 -13.24 -13.62 20.70
C ASN A 233 -13.30 -14.07 22.18
N GLY A 234 -12.45 -13.50 23.02
CA GLY A 234 -12.38 -13.82 24.46
C GLY A 234 -11.67 -15.13 24.80
N LYS A 235 -11.21 -15.91 23.81
CA LYS A 235 -10.51 -17.18 24.01
C LYS A 235 -9.05 -17.08 23.61
N GLU A 236 -8.19 -17.72 24.37
CA GLU A 236 -6.80 -17.91 23.99
C GLU A 236 -6.66 -19.08 23.02
N LEU A 237 -5.94 -18.87 21.95
CA LEU A 237 -5.65 -19.90 20.94
C LEU A 237 -4.15 -19.94 20.65
N ARG A 238 -3.64 -21.13 20.33
CA ARG A 238 -2.27 -21.34 19.93
C ARG A 238 -2.21 -21.66 18.45
N ILE A 239 -1.38 -20.93 17.71
CA ILE A 239 -1.23 -21.10 16.25
C ILE A 239 0.23 -21.53 16.00
N LYS A 240 0.41 -22.72 15.44
CA LYS A 240 1.72 -23.23 15.05
C LYS A 240 2.21 -22.54 13.77
N ALA A 241 3.49 -22.19 13.74
CA ALA A 241 4.17 -21.61 12.58
C ALA A 241 5.38 -22.49 12.20
N ASN A 242 5.28 -23.22 11.10
CA ASN A 242 6.32 -24.17 10.70
C ASN A 242 7.60 -23.49 10.15
N ARG A 243 7.47 -22.28 9.59
CA ARG A 243 8.57 -21.53 8.96
C ARG A 243 8.99 -20.31 9.76
N GLY A 244 8.05 -19.62 10.37
CA GLY A 244 8.33 -18.42 11.17
C GLY A 244 7.14 -17.52 11.32
N VAL A 245 7.32 -16.45 12.06
CA VAL A 245 6.32 -15.41 12.32
C VAL A 245 6.89 -14.07 11.88
N ILE A 246 6.11 -13.29 11.16
CA ILE A 246 6.45 -11.92 10.75
C ILE A 246 5.56 -10.95 11.51
N LEU A 247 6.15 -10.03 12.26
CA LEU A 247 5.43 -8.94 12.91
C LEU A 247 5.29 -7.78 11.94
N GLY A 248 4.06 -7.48 11.53
CA GLY A 248 3.75 -6.37 10.62
C GLY A 248 2.72 -5.41 11.23
N ALA A 249 2.80 -5.20 12.54
CA ALA A 249 1.79 -4.47 13.31
C ALA A 249 1.85 -2.93 13.16
N GLY A 250 2.96 -2.37 12.66
CA GLY A 250 3.17 -0.93 12.51
C GLY A 250 3.80 -0.30 13.72
#